data_0756254ec434546e3d562f51607eed44
#
_entry.id   0756254ec434546e3d562f51607eed44
#
_cell.length_a   1.000
_cell.length_b   1.000
_cell.length_c   1.000
_cell.angle_alpha   90.00
_cell.angle_beta   90.00
_cell.angle_gamma   90.00
#
_symmetry.space_group_name_H-M   'P 1'
#
loop_
_entity.id
_entity.type
_entity.pdbx_description
1 polymer ?
#
loop_
_entity_poly.entity_id
_entity_poly.type
_entity_poly.pdbx_seq_one_letter_code
_entity_poly.pdbx_strand_id
1 'polypeptide(L)'
;KTTNEDCFVLTLYGIAKDLIASGVRSGTGQTVPITLLVGLPPAHYGAQFKSFRSYFLNRGPIEFALDGQEFRIRIDDCKVYVQGFGALMSVYGQVRNLSNAVVVDMGGFTLDSLPVKSGAPCVAECGSLDDGVIKLYNKVLSRCNGELDLLLSEDDVDAVLQNRQSDLPGEVKQLMRAAAAEYVDDIVSRLRERDI
;
A
#
# COMPACT_ATOMS: atom_id res chain seq x y z
N LYS A 1 -7.94 -13.04 0.51
CA LYS A 1 -9.02 -12.78 1.49
C LYS A 1 -8.54 -11.68 2.42
N THR A 2 -9.29 -10.59 2.51
CA THR A 2 -8.99 -9.43 3.36
C THR A 2 -9.21 -9.67 4.86
N THR A 3 -9.71 -10.84 5.23
CA THR A 3 -10.06 -11.21 6.61
C THR A 3 -9.55 -12.61 6.93
N ASN A 4 -8.23 -12.75 7.11
CA ASN A 4 -7.61 -13.98 7.60
C ASN A 4 -6.84 -13.67 8.90
N GLU A 5 -6.46 -14.69 9.65
CA GLU A 5 -5.73 -14.51 10.91
C GLU A 5 -4.39 -13.79 10.70
N ASP A 6 -3.71 -13.96 9.56
CA ASP A 6 -2.46 -13.28 9.24
C ASP A 6 -2.65 -11.77 9.17
N CYS A 7 -3.76 -11.29 8.55
CA CYS A 7 -4.09 -9.86 8.52
C CYS A 7 -4.27 -9.31 9.93
N PHE A 8 -4.90 -10.08 10.82
CA PHE A 8 -5.09 -9.66 12.21
C PHE A 8 -3.77 -9.62 12.99
N VAL A 9 -2.93 -10.64 12.84
CA VAL A 9 -1.60 -10.70 13.47
C VAL A 9 -0.72 -9.52 13.03
N LEU A 10 -0.70 -9.21 11.72
CA LEU A 10 0.01 -8.04 11.20
C LEU A 10 -0.54 -6.72 11.75
N THR A 11 -1.85 -6.62 11.95
CA THR A 11 -2.48 -5.45 12.59
C THR A 11 -2.04 -5.32 14.04
N LEU A 12 -2.01 -6.41 14.80
CA LEU A 12 -1.52 -6.41 16.19
C LEU A 12 -0.05 -6.00 16.26
N TYR A 13 0.77 -6.48 15.32
CA TYR A 13 2.17 -6.08 15.20
C TYR A 13 2.28 -4.56 15.00
N GLY A 14 1.50 -3.98 14.08
CA GLY A 14 1.47 -2.53 13.84
C GLY A 14 1.04 -1.75 15.09
N ILE A 15 -0.02 -2.18 15.78
CA ILE A 15 -0.49 -1.57 17.03
C ILE A 15 0.60 -1.63 18.11
N ALA A 16 1.26 -2.78 18.30
CA ALA A 16 2.33 -2.90 19.27
C ALA A 16 3.49 -1.92 18.98
N LYS A 17 3.91 -1.81 17.72
CA LYS A 17 4.97 -0.86 17.32
C LYS A 17 4.59 0.59 17.58
N ASP A 18 3.34 0.96 17.33
CA ASP A 18 2.84 2.31 17.61
C ASP A 18 2.78 2.60 19.11
N LEU A 19 2.28 1.68 19.92
CA LEU A 19 2.25 1.79 21.37
C LEU A 19 3.66 1.93 21.97
N ILE A 20 4.62 1.15 21.49
CA ILE A 20 6.03 1.25 21.90
C ILE A 20 6.59 2.62 21.53
N ALA A 21 6.41 3.07 20.28
CA ALA A 21 6.91 4.35 19.80
C ALA A 21 6.30 5.54 20.54
N SER A 22 5.01 5.43 20.92
CA SER A 22 4.29 6.45 21.70
C SER A 22 4.58 6.41 23.20
N GLY A 23 5.37 5.44 23.68
CA GLY A 23 5.67 5.26 25.10
C GLY A 23 4.47 4.83 25.94
N VAL A 24 3.38 4.39 25.32
CA VAL A 24 2.19 3.89 26.00
C VAL A 24 2.49 2.49 26.54
N ARG A 25 2.47 2.35 27.86
CA ARG A 25 2.64 1.05 28.51
C ARG A 25 1.30 0.34 28.56
N SER A 26 1.25 -0.84 27.98
CA SER A 26 0.17 -1.79 28.13
C SER A 26 0.74 -3.02 28.85
N GLY A 27 0.13 -3.45 29.92
CA GLY A 27 0.62 -4.58 30.73
C GLY A 27 -0.36 -4.91 31.84
N THR A 28 0.04 -5.76 32.76
CA THR A 28 -0.80 -6.35 33.81
C THR A 28 -1.81 -5.36 34.43
N GLY A 29 -3.07 -5.51 34.02
CA GLY A 29 -4.21 -4.82 34.63
C GLY A 29 -4.79 -3.65 33.83
N GLN A 30 -4.10 -3.07 32.88
CA GLN A 30 -4.60 -1.93 32.09
C GLN A 30 -4.85 -2.31 30.63
N THR A 31 -6.11 -2.23 30.19
CA THR A 31 -6.50 -2.40 28.79
C THR A 31 -6.41 -1.05 28.07
N VAL A 32 -5.64 -0.98 26.99
CA VAL A 32 -5.50 0.24 26.17
C VAL A 32 -6.63 0.26 25.12
N PRO A 33 -7.47 1.32 25.12
CA PRO A 33 -8.47 1.49 24.08
C PRO A 33 -7.81 1.92 22.76
N ILE A 34 -8.19 1.31 21.65
CA ILE A 34 -7.65 1.57 20.32
C ILE A 34 -8.78 2.05 19.39
N THR A 35 -8.55 3.15 18.70
CA THR A 35 -9.28 3.52 17.49
C THR A 35 -8.44 3.13 16.29
N LEU A 36 -8.92 2.17 15.51
CA LEU A 36 -8.19 1.62 14.37
C LEU A 36 -8.63 2.31 13.08
N LEU A 37 -7.67 2.76 12.27
CA LEU A 37 -7.89 3.28 10.93
C LEU A 37 -7.29 2.29 9.92
N VAL A 38 -8.10 1.76 9.04
CA VAL A 38 -7.69 0.74 8.06
C VAL A 38 -8.12 1.11 6.65
N GLY A 39 -7.37 0.64 5.65
CA GLY A 39 -7.65 0.85 4.23
C GLY A 39 -8.14 -0.42 3.55
N LEU A 40 -9.07 -0.28 2.63
CA LEU A 40 -9.46 -1.31 1.67
C LEU A 40 -9.16 -0.85 0.25
N PRO A 41 -8.71 -1.76 -0.63
CA PRO A 41 -8.62 -1.47 -2.06
C PRO A 41 -9.96 -0.96 -2.61
N PRO A 42 -9.97 -0.03 -3.58
CA PRO A 42 -11.19 0.50 -4.17
C PRO A 42 -12.15 -0.58 -4.65
N ALA A 43 -11.63 -1.62 -5.30
CA ALA A 43 -12.41 -2.75 -5.82
C ALA A 43 -13.19 -3.51 -4.73
N HIS A 44 -12.76 -3.43 -3.48
CA HIS A 44 -13.35 -4.17 -2.35
C HIS A 44 -14.15 -3.28 -1.39
N TYR A 45 -13.92 -1.97 -1.43
CA TYR A 45 -14.46 -1.05 -0.44
C TYR A 45 -15.99 -1.11 -0.34
N GLY A 46 -16.70 -0.95 -1.46
CA GLY A 46 -18.15 -0.91 -1.47
C GLY A 46 -18.82 -2.17 -0.91
N ALA A 47 -18.25 -3.34 -1.22
CA ALA A 47 -18.82 -4.64 -0.81
C ALA A 47 -18.37 -5.09 0.59
N GLN A 48 -17.19 -4.68 1.04
CA GLN A 48 -16.54 -5.31 2.20
C GLN A 48 -16.34 -4.37 3.41
N PHE A 49 -16.56 -3.04 3.30
CA PHE A 49 -16.20 -2.14 4.39
C PHE A 49 -16.90 -2.45 5.72
N LYS A 50 -18.19 -2.87 5.68
CA LYS A 50 -18.95 -3.25 6.89
C LYS A 50 -18.42 -4.53 7.55
N SER A 51 -18.19 -5.56 6.75
CA SER A 51 -17.65 -6.83 7.25
C SER A 51 -16.21 -6.69 7.74
N PHE A 52 -15.41 -5.88 7.06
CA PHE A 52 -14.04 -5.60 7.47
C PHE A 52 -13.98 -4.79 8.78
N ARG A 53 -14.86 -3.82 8.96
CA ARG A 53 -15.02 -3.12 10.24
C ARG A 53 -15.41 -4.09 11.37
N SER A 54 -16.42 -4.94 11.14
CA SER A 54 -16.88 -5.92 12.13
C SER A 54 -15.83 -6.96 12.47
N TYR A 55 -14.97 -7.34 11.53
CA TYR A 55 -13.85 -8.26 11.74
C TYR A 55 -12.90 -7.78 12.84
N PHE A 56 -12.65 -6.49 12.96
CA PHE A 56 -11.81 -5.93 14.02
C PHE A 56 -12.59 -5.71 15.33
N LEU A 57 -13.84 -5.26 15.26
CA LEU A 57 -14.59 -4.88 16.46
C LEU A 57 -15.11 -6.08 17.27
N ASN A 58 -15.35 -7.23 16.63
CA ASN A 58 -16.01 -8.37 17.26
C ASN A 58 -15.04 -9.30 18.01
N ARG A 59 -13.94 -8.78 18.59
CA ARG A 59 -12.91 -9.61 19.20
C ARG A 59 -12.73 -9.45 20.72
N GLY A 60 -13.44 -8.50 21.33
CA GLY A 60 -13.30 -8.22 22.78
C GLY A 60 -11.89 -7.73 23.16
N PRO A 61 -11.52 -7.85 24.45
CA PRO A 61 -10.15 -7.58 24.88
C PRO A 61 -9.16 -8.61 24.27
N ILE A 62 -8.02 -8.12 23.80
CA ILE A 62 -6.99 -8.91 23.12
C ILE A 62 -5.71 -8.83 23.93
N GLU A 63 -5.13 -9.99 24.21
CA GLU A 63 -3.84 -10.12 24.88
C GLU A 63 -2.84 -10.78 23.92
N PHE A 64 -1.67 -10.20 23.80
CA PHE A 64 -0.60 -10.69 22.95
C PHE A 64 0.76 -10.17 23.42
N ALA A 65 1.85 -10.74 22.91
CA ALA A 65 3.21 -10.30 23.23
C ALA A 65 4.00 -10.05 21.95
N LEU A 66 4.88 -9.05 22.00
CA LEU A 66 5.87 -8.77 20.97
C LEU A 66 7.23 -8.52 21.62
N ASP A 67 8.26 -9.25 21.19
CA ASP A 67 9.62 -9.12 21.69
C ASP A 67 9.71 -9.21 23.24
N GLY A 68 8.88 -10.08 23.87
CA GLY A 68 8.82 -10.27 25.33
C GLY A 68 8.04 -9.19 26.09
N GLN A 69 7.48 -8.21 25.40
CA GLN A 69 6.60 -7.23 26.00
C GLN A 69 5.14 -7.64 25.82
N GLU A 70 4.39 -7.64 26.92
CA GLU A 70 2.96 -7.98 26.93
C GLU A 70 2.10 -6.76 26.62
N PHE A 71 1.02 -6.97 25.88
CA PHE A 71 0.03 -5.98 25.49
C PHE A 71 -1.37 -6.49 25.81
N ARG A 72 -2.21 -5.60 26.33
CA ARG A 72 -3.65 -5.81 26.49
C ARG A 72 -4.40 -4.63 25.92
N ILE A 73 -5.12 -4.84 24.83
CA ILE A 73 -5.82 -3.80 24.08
C ILE A 73 -7.30 -4.14 23.93
N ARG A 74 -8.10 -3.14 23.57
CA ARG A 74 -9.46 -3.30 23.09
C ARG A 74 -9.68 -2.35 21.92
N ILE A 75 -10.14 -2.87 20.80
CA ILE A 75 -10.50 -2.05 19.64
C ILE A 75 -11.92 -1.52 19.88
N ASP A 76 -12.02 -0.25 20.26
CA ASP A 76 -13.30 0.41 20.60
C ASP A 76 -13.98 0.98 19.36
N ASP A 77 -13.19 1.39 18.35
CA ASP A 77 -13.71 1.84 17.05
C ASP A 77 -12.77 1.42 15.92
N CYS A 78 -13.36 1.24 14.74
CA CYS A 78 -12.62 0.95 13.52
C CYS A 78 -13.22 1.75 12.36
N LYS A 79 -12.41 2.63 11.77
CA LYS A 79 -12.78 3.42 10.60
C LYS A 79 -12.13 2.83 9.38
N VAL A 80 -12.94 2.53 8.37
CA VAL A 80 -12.48 1.93 7.11
C VAL A 80 -12.50 2.99 6.03
N TYR A 81 -11.36 3.18 5.38
CA TYR A 81 -11.17 4.12 4.28
C TYR A 81 -10.80 3.38 2.99
N VAL A 82 -10.89 4.07 1.86
CA VAL A 82 -10.30 3.60 0.61
C VAL A 82 -8.77 3.74 0.71
N GLN A 83 -8.02 2.79 0.18
CA GLN A 83 -6.56 2.89 0.04
C GLN A 83 -6.18 4.19 -0.67
N GLY A 84 -5.01 4.77 -0.31
CA GLY A 84 -4.60 6.09 -0.77
C GLY A 84 -5.14 7.26 0.05
N PHE A 85 -6.22 7.08 0.85
CA PHE A 85 -6.76 8.17 1.67
C PHE A 85 -5.77 8.69 2.70
N GLY A 86 -4.99 7.82 3.33
CA GLY A 86 -3.93 8.22 4.28
C GLY A 86 -2.85 9.06 3.61
N ALA A 87 -2.43 8.68 2.40
CA ALA A 87 -1.48 9.46 1.59
C ALA A 87 -2.05 10.83 1.22
N LEU A 88 -3.32 10.89 0.81
CA LEU A 88 -4.01 12.16 0.55
C LEU A 88 -3.97 13.08 1.78
N MET A 89 -4.26 12.54 2.96
CA MET A 89 -4.27 13.33 4.21
C MET A 89 -2.89 13.88 4.57
N SER A 90 -1.81 13.16 4.29
CA SER A 90 -0.44 13.63 4.56
C SER A 90 -0.03 14.84 3.74
N VAL A 91 -0.64 15.04 2.56
CA VAL A 91 -0.38 16.16 1.65
C VAL A 91 -1.60 17.07 1.45
N TYR A 92 -2.63 16.93 2.28
CA TYR A 92 -3.91 17.60 2.11
C TYR A 92 -3.79 19.13 1.96
N GLY A 93 -2.90 19.75 2.73
CA GLY A 93 -2.62 21.19 2.65
C GLY A 93 -2.19 21.66 1.25
N GLN A 94 -1.54 20.78 0.48
CA GLN A 94 -1.05 21.08 -0.87
C GLN A 94 -2.15 20.86 -1.93
N VAL A 95 -3.01 19.87 -1.75
CA VAL A 95 -3.97 19.43 -2.77
C VAL A 95 -5.39 19.98 -2.59
N ARG A 96 -5.76 20.44 -1.40
CA ARG A 96 -7.13 20.89 -1.07
C ARG A 96 -7.69 22.00 -1.97
N ASN A 97 -6.80 22.81 -2.56
CA ASN A 97 -7.18 23.93 -3.43
C ASN A 97 -7.08 23.57 -4.92
N LEU A 98 -6.66 22.37 -5.26
CA LEU A 98 -6.63 21.89 -6.64
C LEU A 98 -8.04 21.50 -7.08
N SER A 99 -8.41 21.87 -8.29
CA SER A 99 -9.70 21.47 -8.88
C SER A 99 -9.77 19.97 -9.05
N ASN A 100 -8.67 19.37 -9.52
CA ASN A 100 -8.52 17.93 -9.72
C ASN A 100 -7.13 17.50 -9.28
N ALA A 101 -7.06 16.34 -8.66
CA ALA A 101 -5.84 15.61 -8.33
C ALA A 101 -6.16 14.11 -8.35
N VAL A 102 -5.13 13.27 -8.38
CA VAL A 102 -5.27 11.83 -8.23
C VAL A 102 -4.19 11.32 -7.29
N VAL A 103 -4.55 10.45 -6.37
CA VAL A 103 -3.60 9.63 -5.63
C VAL A 103 -3.47 8.30 -6.36
N VAL A 104 -2.24 7.95 -6.73
CA VAL A 104 -1.90 6.66 -7.34
C VAL A 104 -1.09 5.88 -6.33
N ASP A 105 -1.58 4.69 -5.97
CA ASP A 105 -0.95 3.77 -5.03
C ASP A 105 -0.52 2.50 -5.81
N MET A 106 0.78 2.36 -6.03
CA MET A 106 1.35 1.20 -6.71
C MET A 106 1.77 0.14 -5.69
N GLY A 107 0.90 -0.84 -5.49
CA GLY A 107 1.19 -2.02 -4.67
C GLY A 107 1.98 -3.09 -5.42
N GLY A 108 2.14 -4.27 -4.78
CA GLY A 108 2.80 -5.42 -5.42
C GLY A 108 2.06 -5.95 -6.64
N PHE A 109 0.74 -6.11 -6.53
CA PHE A 109 -0.11 -6.71 -7.56
C PHE A 109 -0.99 -5.71 -8.30
N THR A 110 -1.45 -4.65 -7.61
CA THR A 110 -2.39 -3.68 -8.15
C THR A 110 -1.82 -2.27 -8.13
N LEU A 111 -2.34 -1.45 -9.02
CA LEU A 111 -2.23 -0.01 -8.97
C LEU A 111 -3.64 0.54 -8.69
N ASP A 112 -3.79 1.17 -7.54
CA ASP A 112 -5.04 1.76 -7.11
C ASP A 112 -5.04 3.28 -7.36
N SER A 113 -6.16 3.81 -7.83
CA SER A 113 -6.34 5.24 -8.09
C SER A 113 -7.48 5.81 -7.26
N LEU A 114 -7.22 6.94 -6.60
CA LEU A 114 -8.19 7.71 -5.82
C LEU A 114 -8.27 9.14 -6.40
N PRO A 115 -9.24 9.43 -7.28
CA PRO A 115 -9.48 10.78 -7.76
C PRO A 115 -9.93 11.71 -6.64
N VAL A 116 -9.47 12.96 -6.70
CA VAL A 116 -9.75 14.02 -5.75
C VAL A 116 -10.28 15.23 -6.50
N LYS A 117 -11.47 15.72 -6.17
CA LYS A 117 -12.09 16.89 -6.79
C LYS A 117 -12.33 17.95 -5.72
N SER A 118 -11.77 19.13 -5.93
CA SER A 118 -11.86 20.26 -4.97
C SER A 118 -11.48 19.84 -3.54
N GLY A 119 -10.41 19.07 -3.40
CA GLY A 119 -9.90 18.58 -2.13
C GLY A 119 -10.68 17.40 -1.51
N ALA A 120 -11.74 16.92 -2.14
CA ALA A 120 -12.55 15.79 -1.65
C ALA A 120 -12.30 14.51 -2.45
N PRO A 121 -12.10 13.34 -1.80
CA PRO A 121 -11.93 12.07 -2.50
C PRO A 121 -13.23 11.63 -3.18
N CYS A 122 -13.13 11.22 -4.45
CA CYS A 122 -14.25 10.71 -5.25
C CYS A 122 -14.29 9.18 -5.20
N VAL A 123 -14.80 8.62 -4.11
CA VAL A 123 -14.81 7.16 -3.87
C VAL A 123 -15.54 6.38 -4.99
N ALA A 124 -16.56 6.97 -5.61
CA ALA A 124 -17.29 6.34 -6.71
C ALA A 124 -16.47 6.22 -8.01
N GLU A 125 -15.42 7.02 -8.15
CA GLU A 125 -14.53 7.05 -9.33
C GLU A 125 -13.20 6.34 -9.07
N CYS A 126 -13.01 5.76 -7.87
CA CYS A 126 -11.81 4.98 -7.57
C CYS A 126 -11.70 3.76 -8.46
N GLY A 127 -10.49 3.40 -8.81
CA GLY A 127 -10.21 2.26 -9.67
C GLY A 127 -9.00 1.45 -9.21
N SER A 128 -8.96 0.20 -9.66
CA SER A 128 -7.79 -0.68 -9.54
C SER A 128 -7.41 -1.20 -10.93
N LEU A 129 -6.12 -1.28 -11.18
CA LEU A 129 -5.51 -1.95 -12.32
C LEU A 129 -4.65 -3.10 -11.78
N ASP A 130 -4.62 -4.23 -12.49
CA ASP A 130 -3.73 -5.36 -12.16
C ASP A 130 -2.30 -5.08 -12.67
N ASP A 131 -1.74 -3.93 -12.26
CA ASP A 131 -0.48 -3.39 -12.76
C ASP A 131 0.44 -2.93 -11.62
N GLY A 132 0.64 -3.81 -10.65
CA GLY A 132 1.56 -3.58 -9.56
C GLY A 132 3.04 -3.76 -9.96
N VAL A 133 3.93 -3.51 -8.99
CA VAL A 133 5.38 -3.53 -9.18
C VAL A 133 5.92 -4.90 -9.62
N ILE A 134 5.24 -6.00 -9.30
CA ILE A 134 5.61 -7.35 -9.75
C ILE A 134 5.57 -7.45 -11.29
N LYS A 135 4.55 -6.86 -11.93
CA LYS A 135 4.50 -6.82 -13.40
C LYS A 135 5.61 -5.95 -14.00
N LEU A 136 5.98 -4.85 -13.34
CA LEU A 136 7.14 -4.05 -13.73
C LEU A 136 8.41 -4.91 -13.75
N TYR A 137 8.70 -5.60 -12.65
CA TYR A 137 9.86 -6.49 -12.59
C TYR A 137 9.84 -7.55 -13.66
N ASN A 138 8.72 -8.25 -13.83
CA ASN A 138 8.58 -9.28 -14.86
C ASN A 138 8.81 -8.72 -16.28
N LYS A 139 8.28 -7.53 -16.60
CA LYS A 139 8.48 -6.88 -17.91
C LYS A 139 9.95 -6.53 -18.13
N VAL A 140 10.62 -5.93 -17.13
CA VAL A 140 12.04 -5.55 -17.21
C VAL A 140 12.92 -6.79 -17.36
N LEU A 141 12.73 -7.81 -16.51
CA LEU A 141 13.50 -9.06 -16.54
C LEU A 141 13.32 -9.81 -17.85
N SER A 142 12.08 -9.97 -18.30
CA SER A 142 11.77 -10.68 -19.56
C SER A 142 12.44 -10.00 -20.76
N ARG A 143 12.44 -8.68 -20.81
CA ARG A 143 13.08 -7.93 -21.89
C ARG A 143 14.59 -8.05 -21.84
N CYS A 144 15.22 -7.81 -20.69
CA CYS A 144 16.67 -7.85 -20.58
C CYS A 144 17.24 -9.26 -20.76
N ASN A 145 16.61 -10.27 -20.18
CA ASN A 145 17.04 -11.66 -20.32
C ASN A 145 16.89 -12.15 -21.77
N GLY A 146 15.80 -11.73 -22.45
CA GLY A 146 15.54 -12.10 -23.84
C GLY A 146 16.45 -11.41 -24.87
N GLU A 147 16.80 -10.12 -24.65
CA GLU A 147 17.64 -9.36 -25.59
C GLU A 147 19.15 -9.59 -25.36
N LEU A 148 19.58 -9.86 -24.13
CA LEU A 148 20.99 -9.90 -23.76
C LEU A 148 21.50 -11.29 -23.32
N ASP A 149 20.63 -12.30 -23.33
CA ASP A 149 20.92 -13.67 -22.85
C ASP A 149 21.55 -13.68 -21.43
N LEU A 150 20.99 -12.84 -20.53
CA LEU A 150 21.43 -12.69 -19.16
C LEU A 150 20.46 -13.37 -18.21
N LEU A 151 20.96 -13.74 -17.02
CA LEU A 151 20.15 -14.24 -15.93
C LEU A 151 20.12 -13.19 -14.81
N LEU A 152 19.20 -12.22 -14.95
CA LEU A 152 19.03 -11.12 -13.99
C LEU A 152 17.94 -11.44 -12.97
N SER A 153 18.08 -10.86 -11.77
CA SER A 153 17.16 -11.02 -10.65
C SER A 153 16.33 -9.75 -10.37
N GLU A 154 15.31 -9.84 -9.53
CA GLU A 154 14.56 -8.68 -9.05
C GLU A 154 15.46 -7.71 -8.27
N ASP A 155 16.44 -8.20 -7.52
CA ASP A 155 17.42 -7.38 -6.79
C ASP A 155 18.27 -6.53 -7.74
N ASP A 156 18.64 -7.06 -8.92
CA ASP A 156 19.36 -6.32 -9.96
C ASP A 156 18.50 -5.17 -10.50
N VAL A 157 17.22 -5.44 -10.77
CA VAL A 157 16.26 -4.42 -11.22
C VAL A 157 16.11 -3.34 -10.16
N ASP A 158 15.93 -3.73 -8.90
CA ASP A 158 15.80 -2.82 -7.77
C ASP A 158 17.03 -1.94 -7.60
N ALA A 159 18.23 -2.53 -7.67
CA ALA A 159 19.47 -1.77 -7.57
C ALA A 159 19.57 -0.69 -8.65
N VAL A 160 19.21 -1.03 -9.89
CA VAL A 160 19.28 -0.10 -11.03
C VAL A 160 18.18 0.98 -10.96
N LEU A 161 16.94 0.63 -10.65
CA LEU A 161 15.82 1.58 -10.62
C LEU A 161 15.91 2.52 -9.41
N GLN A 162 16.41 2.05 -8.27
CA GLN A 162 16.65 2.86 -7.08
C GLN A 162 18.00 3.58 -7.07
N ASN A 163 18.78 3.52 -8.15
CA ASN A 163 20.11 4.10 -8.27
C ASN A 163 21.08 3.63 -7.16
N ARG A 164 20.91 2.39 -6.70
CA ARG A 164 21.87 1.75 -5.79
C ARG A 164 23.12 1.28 -6.55
N GLN A 165 24.17 0.97 -5.82
CA GLN A 165 25.40 0.42 -6.41
C GLN A 165 25.08 -0.90 -7.12
N SER A 166 25.57 -1.05 -8.35
CA SER A 166 25.40 -2.23 -9.19
C SER A 166 26.56 -2.37 -10.15
N ASP A 167 27.11 -3.58 -10.29
CA ASP A 167 28.22 -3.90 -11.17
C ASP A 167 27.79 -4.24 -12.62
N LEU A 168 26.50 -4.13 -12.92
CA LEU A 168 25.96 -4.39 -14.26
C LEU A 168 26.54 -3.40 -15.28
N PRO A 169 26.76 -3.83 -16.55
CA PRO A 169 27.16 -2.96 -17.64
C PRO A 169 26.20 -1.80 -17.87
N GLY A 170 26.73 -0.68 -18.38
CA GLY A 170 25.95 0.53 -18.60
C GLY A 170 24.79 0.33 -19.56
N GLU A 171 24.94 -0.48 -20.63
CA GLU A 171 23.92 -0.83 -21.59
C GLU A 171 22.77 -1.64 -20.96
N VAL A 172 23.08 -2.58 -20.05
CA VAL A 172 22.08 -3.35 -19.30
C VAL A 172 21.24 -2.42 -18.44
N LYS A 173 21.88 -1.53 -17.69
CA LYS A 173 21.21 -0.51 -16.85
C LYS A 173 20.31 0.40 -17.68
N GLN A 174 20.76 0.78 -18.86
CA GLN A 174 20.00 1.63 -19.77
C GLN A 174 18.76 0.90 -20.32
N LEU A 175 18.90 -0.37 -20.72
CA LEU A 175 17.80 -1.20 -21.18
C LEU A 175 16.75 -1.41 -20.08
N MET A 176 17.18 -1.70 -18.84
CA MET A 176 16.29 -1.82 -17.68
C MET A 176 15.47 -0.54 -17.46
N ARG A 177 16.12 0.64 -17.48
CA ARG A 177 15.44 1.92 -17.31
C ARG A 177 14.47 2.22 -18.46
N ALA A 178 14.83 1.89 -19.69
CA ALA A 178 13.96 2.05 -20.85
C ALA A 178 12.71 1.16 -20.73
N ALA A 179 12.88 -0.11 -20.36
CA ALA A 179 11.76 -1.04 -20.15
C ALA A 179 10.82 -0.58 -19.02
N ALA A 180 11.40 -0.04 -17.94
CA ALA A 180 10.62 0.52 -16.84
C ALA A 180 9.87 1.80 -17.24
N ALA A 181 10.49 2.69 -18.02
CA ALA A 181 9.85 3.90 -18.52
C ALA A 181 8.67 3.56 -19.42
N GLU A 182 8.81 2.62 -20.36
CA GLU A 182 7.70 2.13 -21.20
C GLU A 182 6.54 1.57 -20.37
N TYR A 183 6.85 0.86 -19.27
CA TYR A 183 5.80 0.36 -18.37
C TYR A 183 5.02 1.50 -17.72
N VAL A 184 5.72 2.53 -17.26
CA VAL A 184 5.09 3.72 -16.65
C VAL A 184 4.24 4.48 -17.67
N ASP A 185 4.72 4.64 -18.91
CA ASP A 185 3.99 5.29 -20.00
C ASP A 185 2.70 4.54 -20.34
N ASP A 186 2.75 3.19 -20.36
CA ASP A 186 1.58 2.33 -20.56
C ASP A 186 0.54 2.54 -19.44
N ILE A 187 0.99 2.65 -18.16
CA ILE A 187 0.11 2.92 -17.02
C ILE A 187 -0.53 4.29 -17.14
N VAL A 188 0.26 5.32 -17.40
CA VAL A 188 -0.25 6.71 -17.55
C VAL A 188 -1.28 6.78 -18.68
N SER A 189 -1.04 6.10 -19.80
CA SER A 189 -1.99 6.03 -20.91
C SER A 189 -3.32 5.39 -20.49
N ARG A 190 -3.28 4.28 -19.74
CA ARG A 190 -4.48 3.63 -19.23
C ARG A 190 -5.23 4.42 -18.16
N LEU A 191 -4.53 5.20 -17.35
CA LEU A 191 -5.18 6.11 -16.41
C LEU A 191 -5.91 7.23 -17.17
N ARG A 192 -5.30 7.81 -18.21
CA ARG A 192 -5.94 8.80 -19.08
C ARG A 192 -7.17 8.28 -19.80
N GLU A 193 -7.18 7.03 -20.25
CA GLU A 193 -8.35 6.38 -20.86
C GLU A 193 -9.53 6.24 -19.90
N ARG A 194 -9.29 6.36 -18.60
CA ARG A 194 -10.30 6.34 -17.52
C ARG A 194 -10.67 7.74 -17.01
N ASP A 195 -10.27 8.79 -17.73
CA ASP A 195 -10.48 10.19 -17.32
C ASP A 195 -9.81 10.53 -15.95
N ILE A 196 -8.68 9.87 -15.64
CA ILE A 196 -7.88 10.08 -14.44
C ILE A 196 -6.57 10.80 -14.78
#